data_06441b9114f66705688a2647e5a8bdd5
#
_entry.id   06441b9114f66705688a2647e5a8bdd5
#
_cell.length_a   1.000
_cell.length_b   1.000
_cell.length_c   1.000
_cell.angle_alpha   90.00
_cell.angle_beta   90.00
_cell.angle_gamma   90.00
#
_symmetry.space_group_name_H-M   'P 1'
#
loop_
_entity.id
_entity.type
_entity.pdbx_description
1 polymer ?
#
loop_
_entity_poly.entity_id
_entity_poly.type
_entity_poly.pdbx_seq_one_letter_code
_entity_poly.pdbx_strand_id
1 'polypeptide(L)'
;MQQAAEFSQKIKYFFSFERIFILIFIIALFVRFWHLDLKLLHHDEAIHAWFSYELLTRGVWVYDPSYHGPFLYYVTAGMFSLFGDSDLIARLLPALFGTLLIPLVYCIYRLGYINKNQTLLAALLLALSPEMVYFSRFLRHDIFMVFFTFLLLVAILYYFEYGQTRHAIIAAIATGGALCCKEEMPVILLIFALFFIYAVYRGKFTLPHDWKYDLILGSFIVLTIMSVLYSAFGAHIDTLVGQNFALNTTGWYKAIEHWIAMHNQQRLGGPLYFYIPFYVLYEVPIFILAIIGTLQLLGKEFNPSLFIRRLKNRIQYFRSGVPTDELAAISLQQLKNQDTVHSKSDVFFGFCVYWMILVMIFYAFVGEKVPWLIIPQLLPMCFVAVYKLNWQKMVFAIVGCLFLAVMTWHVAFIPADINEPIVQVQNSEDLREVMRLIDASDHVVVASKNYWPLPWYYRGERWNKIKFYGDIVDEPTLTQDNPGVIILYDAASYPSIEGYDKKTFKLGYWFSYYDNENRLIDYYFHRDGRMGSINIDVFTPQIAS
;
A
#
# COMPACT_ATOMS: atom_id res chain seq x y z
N MET A 1 41.81 33.03 7.68
CA MET A 1 41.34 32.54 6.37
C MET A 1 41.46 31.04 6.25
N GLN A 2 42.54 30.39 6.66
CA GLN A 2 42.73 28.96 6.55
C GLN A 2 41.73 28.12 7.38
N GLN A 3 41.45 28.52 8.65
CA GLN A 3 40.43 27.88 9.50
C GLN A 3 39.00 27.99 8.95
N ALA A 4 38.64 29.13 8.31
CA ALA A 4 37.33 29.29 7.67
C ALA A 4 37.19 28.44 6.40
N ALA A 5 38.30 28.23 5.66
CA ALA A 5 38.34 27.33 4.50
C ALA A 5 38.23 25.87 4.93
N GLU A 6 38.94 25.43 5.98
CA GLU A 6 38.84 24.10 6.56
C GLU A 6 37.43 23.81 7.13
N PHE A 7 36.85 24.80 7.82
CA PHE A 7 35.48 24.69 8.34
C PHE A 7 34.45 24.57 7.19
N SER A 8 34.59 25.41 6.13
CA SER A 8 33.77 25.32 4.93
C SER A 8 33.92 23.99 4.21
N GLN A 9 35.12 23.43 4.14
CA GLN A 9 35.40 22.13 3.53
C GLN A 9 34.83 20.98 4.39
N LYS A 10 34.89 21.05 5.71
CA LYS A 10 34.25 20.09 6.64
C LYS A 10 32.73 20.14 6.52
N ILE A 11 32.12 21.34 6.42
CA ILE A 11 30.68 21.51 6.20
C ILE A 11 30.27 20.90 4.85
N LYS A 12 30.97 21.22 3.75
CA LYS A 12 30.70 20.64 2.42
C LYS A 12 30.87 19.12 2.42
N TYR A 13 31.83 18.59 3.16
CA TYR A 13 32.04 17.16 3.30
C TYR A 13 30.92 16.51 4.11
N PHE A 14 30.45 17.15 5.19
CA PHE A 14 29.35 16.63 6.02
C PHE A 14 28.02 16.64 5.24
N PHE A 15 27.75 17.63 4.40
CA PHE A 15 26.56 17.75 3.57
C PHE A 15 26.76 17.22 2.14
N SER A 16 27.58 16.17 1.96
CA SER A 16 27.64 15.50 0.66
C SER A 16 26.32 14.81 0.35
N PHE A 17 25.98 14.71 -0.94
CA PHE A 17 24.75 14.07 -1.42
C PHE A 17 24.55 12.68 -0.83
N GLU A 18 25.60 11.87 -0.84
CA GLU A 18 25.57 10.47 -0.35
C GLU A 18 25.25 10.40 1.13
N ARG A 19 25.81 11.32 1.94
CA ARG A 19 25.58 11.35 3.40
C ARG A 19 24.17 11.81 3.74
N ILE A 20 23.66 12.81 3.05
CA ILE A 20 22.26 13.25 3.22
C ILE A 20 21.33 12.11 2.81
N PHE A 21 21.62 11.41 1.72
CA PHE A 21 20.81 10.27 1.29
C PHE A 21 20.83 9.13 2.32
N ILE A 22 22.01 8.80 2.87
CA ILE A 22 22.14 7.81 3.96
C ILE A 22 21.36 8.27 5.20
N LEU A 23 21.41 9.55 5.55
CA LEU A 23 20.63 10.08 6.68
C LEU A 23 19.13 9.91 6.45
N ILE A 24 18.64 10.21 5.25
CA ILE A 24 17.23 9.98 4.87
C ILE A 24 16.88 8.50 4.98
N PHE A 25 17.76 7.60 4.55
CA PHE A 25 17.56 6.15 4.69
C PHE A 25 17.49 5.72 6.16
N ILE A 26 18.37 6.26 7.02
CA ILE A 26 18.35 6.00 8.47
C ILE A 26 17.04 6.53 9.10
N ILE A 27 16.58 7.72 8.71
CA ILE A 27 15.29 8.26 9.16
C ILE A 27 14.16 7.32 8.72
N ALA A 28 14.13 6.89 7.46
CA ALA A 28 13.12 5.97 6.94
C ALA A 28 13.11 4.63 7.69
N LEU A 29 14.29 4.11 8.03
CA LEU A 29 14.45 2.91 8.84
C LEU A 29 13.92 3.13 10.25
N PHE A 30 14.32 4.24 10.90
CA PHE A 30 13.91 4.56 12.26
C PHE A 30 12.38 4.67 12.38
N VAL A 31 11.71 5.47 11.53
CA VAL A 31 10.26 5.67 11.64
C VAL A 31 9.44 4.42 11.31
N ARG A 32 10.02 3.43 10.62
CA ARG A 32 9.33 2.18 10.29
C ARG A 32 9.56 1.08 11.31
N PHE A 33 10.73 1.03 11.93
CA PHE A 33 11.10 -0.06 12.85
C PHE A 33 10.92 0.27 14.34
N TRP A 34 10.87 1.56 14.70
CA TRP A 34 10.77 1.95 16.10
C TRP A 34 9.40 1.62 16.67
N HIS A 35 9.35 0.85 17.76
CA HIS A 35 8.14 0.41 18.45
C HIS A 35 7.05 -0.17 17.51
N LEU A 36 7.38 -1.22 16.76
CA LEU A 36 6.43 -1.89 15.87
C LEU A 36 5.26 -2.55 16.62
N ASP A 37 5.45 -2.92 17.86
CA ASP A 37 4.49 -3.53 18.78
C ASP A 37 3.69 -2.51 19.60
N LEU A 38 3.81 -1.20 19.31
CA LEU A 38 3.18 -0.13 20.08
C LEU A 38 1.66 -0.27 20.16
N LYS A 39 1.01 -0.59 19.05
CA LYS A 39 -0.43 -0.80 18.94
C LYS A 39 -0.73 -2.29 18.79
N LEU A 40 -1.89 -2.72 19.31
CA LEU A 40 -2.43 -4.04 19.00
C LEU A 40 -2.51 -4.25 17.48
N LEU A 41 -2.39 -5.50 17.03
CA LEU A 41 -2.60 -5.80 15.61
C LEU A 41 -4.00 -5.35 15.19
N HIS A 42 -4.10 -4.77 14.00
CA HIS A 42 -5.37 -4.49 13.36
C HIS A 42 -6.16 -5.79 13.14
N HIS A 43 -7.47 -5.69 12.98
CA HIS A 43 -8.33 -6.85 12.70
C HIS A 43 -7.75 -7.74 11.58
N ASP A 44 -7.45 -7.14 10.43
CA ASP A 44 -6.90 -7.89 9.29
C ASP A 44 -5.47 -8.37 9.53
N GLU A 45 -4.62 -7.60 10.24
CA GLU A 45 -3.28 -8.05 10.60
C GLU A 45 -3.32 -9.31 11.46
N ALA A 46 -4.23 -9.35 12.44
CA ALA A 46 -4.39 -10.50 13.33
C ALA A 46 -4.82 -11.75 12.55
N ILE A 47 -5.70 -11.60 11.55
CA ILE A 47 -6.11 -12.68 10.65
C ILE A 47 -4.92 -13.16 9.82
N HIS A 48 -4.17 -12.26 9.20
CA HIS A 48 -3.01 -12.61 8.39
C HIS A 48 -1.89 -13.25 9.21
N ALA A 49 -1.63 -12.73 10.41
CA ALA A 49 -0.66 -13.31 11.34
C ALA A 49 -1.08 -14.71 11.79
N TRP A 50 -2.37 -14.91 12.10
CA TRP A 50 -2.89 -16.20 12.50
C TRP A 50 -2.80 -17.22 11.36
N PHE A 51 -3.17 -16.88 10.13
CA PHE A 51 -3.00 -17.79 8.99
C PHE A 51 -1.53 -18.12 8.71
N SER A 52 -0.62 -17.17 8.91
CA SER A 52 0.82 -17.44 8.79
C SER A 52 1.31 -18.39 9.90
N TYR A 53 0.76 -18.27 11.11
CA TYR A 53 1.01 -19.18 12.22
C TYR A 53 0.45 -20.60 11.95
N GLU A 54 -0.78 -20.71 11.42
CA GLU A 54 -1.38 -21.98 11.03
C GLU A 54 -0.57 -22.66 9.92
N LEU A 55 -0.08 -21.90 8.94
CA LEU A 55 0.82 -22.43 7.92
C LEU A 55 2.10 -22.98 8.54
N LEU A 56 2.70 -22.29 9.51
CA LEU A 56 3.91 -22.76 10.17
C LEU A 56 3.69 -24.02 11.01
N THR A 57 2.60 -24.07 11.77
CA THR A 57 2.35 -25.12 12.78
C THR A 57 1.68 -26.35 12.22
N ARG A 58 0.78 -26.19 11.24
CA ARG A 58 0.00 -27.27 10.62
C ARG A 58 0.44 -27.59 9.20
N GLY A 59 1.28 -26.75 8.59
CA GLY A 59 1.72 -26.91 7.19
C GLY A 59 0.59 -26.75 6.16
N VAL A 60 -0.54 -26.17 6.55
CA VAL A 60 -1.74 -26.06 5.70
C VAL A 60 -1.98 -24.60 5.33
N TRP A 61 -1.99 -24.34 4.04
CA TRP A 61 -2.50 -23.09 3.48
C TRP A 61 -3.16 -23.37 2.14
N VAL A 62 -4.38 -22.89 1.97
CA VAL A 62 -5.14 -23.01 0.71
C VAL A 62 -5.49 -21.60 0.27
N TYR A 63 -5.25 -21.31 -1.00
CA TYR A 63 -5.58 -20.00 -1.57
C TYR A 63 -7.09 -19.71 -1.49
N ASP A 64 -7.41 -18.60 -0.86
CA ASP A 64 -8.75 -18.02 -0.82
C ASP A 64 -8.64 -16.53 -1.26
N PRO A 65 -9.35 -16.13 -2.34
CA PRO A 65 -9.33 -14.75 -2.83
C PRO A 65 -9.72 -13.70 -1.80
N SER A 66 -10.52 -14.07 -0.78
CA SER A 66 -10.95 -13.17 0.30
C SER A 66 -9.76 -12.66 1.14
N TYR A 67 -8.65 -13.40 1.13
CA TYR A 67 -7.45 -13.12 1.91
C TYR A 67 -6.22 -12.80 1.05
N HIS A 68 -6.43 -12.56 -0.24
CA HIS A 68 -5.40 -12.17 -1.22
C HIS A 68 -4.31 -13.23 -1.49
N GLY A 69 -3.24 -12.79 -2.16
CA GLY A 69 -2.20 -13.70 -2.65
C GLY A 69 -1.33 -14.34 -1.57
N PRO A 70 -0.62 -15.41 -1.92
CA PRO A 70 0.11 -16.29 -0.98
C PRO A 70 1.40 -15.69 -0.42
N PHE A 71 2.00 -14.70 -1.05
CA PHE A 71 3.35 -14.21 -0.72
C PHE A 71 3.48 -13.84 0.76
N LEU A 72 2.56 -13.05 1.29
CA LEU A 72 2.59 -12.57 2.68
C LEU A 72 2.65 -13.74 3.67
N TYR A 73 1.85 -14.78 3.47
CA TYR A 73 1.75 -15.89 4.42
C TYR A 73 3.04 -16.69 4.51
N TYR A 74 3.67 -16.99 3.36
CA TYR A 74 4.93 -17.75 3.34
C TYR A 74 6.09 -16.97 3.95
N VAL A 75 6.22 -15.69 3.60
CA VAL A 75 7.34 -14.89 4.14
C VAL A 75 7.15 -14.62 5.63
N THR A 76 5.91 -14.41 6.10
CA THR A 76 5.60 -14.20 7.52
C THR A 76 5.78 -15.50 8.33
N ALA A 77 5.32 -16.65 7.81
CA ALA A 77 5.57 -17.95 8.43
C ALA A 77 7.07 -18.24 8.53
N GLY A 78 7.84 -17.91 7.49
CA GLY A 78 9.31 -17.99 7.51
C GLY A 78 9.93 -17.12 8.61
N MET A 79 9.44 -15.89 8.79
CA MET A 79 9.88 -15.01 9.89
C MET A 79 9.53 -15.59 11.27
N PHE A 80 8.33 -16.13 11.42
CA PHE A 80 7.92 -16.78 12.66
C PHE A 80 8.77 -18.00 13.00
N SER A 81 9.17 -18.79 12.00
CA SER A 81 10.04 -19.95 12.21
C SER A 81 11.45 -19.57 12.67
N LEU A 82 11.95 -18.38 12.29
CA LEU A 82 13.30 -17.92 12.59
C LEU A 82 13.38 -17.13 13.90
N PHE A 83 12.36 -16.32 14.21
CA PHE A 83 12.42 -15.31 15.28
C PHE A 83 11.26 -15.44 16.29
N GLY A 84 10.38 -16.41 16.12
CA GLY A 84 9.18 -16.57 16.95
C GLY A 84 8.01 -15.72 16.47
N ASP A 85 6.81 -16.08 16.90
CA ASP A 85 5.53 -15.50 16.51
C ASP A 85 5.11 -14.39 17.50
N SER A 86 5.29 -13.14 17.10
CA SER A 86 4.90 -11.95 17.88
C SER A 86 4.43 -10.82 16.97
N ASP A 87 3.73 -9.82 17.54
CA ASP A 87 3.29 -8.62 16.83
C ASP A 87 4.45 -7.89 16.16
N LEU A 88 5.59 -7.80 16.86
CA LEU A 88 6.81 -7.20 16.35
C LEU A 88 7.30 -7.96 15.10
N ILE A 89 7.43 -9.28 15.17
CA ILE A 89 7.95 -10.10 14.07
C ILE A 89 6.99 -10.09 12.87
N ALA A 90 5.68 -10.10 13.12
CA ALA A 90 4.67 -9.97 12.07
C ALA A 90 4.86 -8.70 11.21
N ARG A 91 5.24 -7.59 11.84
CA ARG A 91 5.41 -6.28 11.18
C ARG A 91 6.82 -6.01 10.66
N LEU A 92 7.81 -6.88 10.93
CA LEU A 92 9.20 -6.64 10.48
C LEU A 92 9.35 -6.58 8.97
N LEU A 93 8.73 -7.53 8.24
CA LEU A 93 8.83 -7.55 6.77
C LEU A 93 8.13 -6.38 6.11
N PRO A 94 6.90 -6.00 6.45
CA PRO A 94 6.29 -4.77 5.95
C PRO A 94 7.19 -3.54 6.16
N ALA A 95 7.79 -3.40 7.36
CA ALA A 95 8.71 -2.31 7.67
C ALA A 95 9.97 -2.34 6.80
N LEU A 96 10.53 -3.52 6.57
CA LEU A 96 11.68 -3.71 5.68
C LEU A 96 11.35 -3.32 4.24
N PHE A 97 10.27 -3.85 3.67
CA PHE A 97 9.86 -3.59 2.29
C PHE A 97 9.53 -2.10 2.07
N GLY A 98 8.84 -1.47 3.03
CA GLY A 98 8.61 -0.02 2.99
C GLY A 98 9.90 0.81 3.08
N THR A 99 10.90 0.36 3.84
CA THR A 99 12.21 1.03 3.93
C THR A 99 13.01 0.87 2.63
N LEU A 100 12.93 -0.29 2.00
CA LEU A 100 13.64 -0.60 0.74
C LEU A 100 13.12 0.21 -0.46
N LEU A 101 12.00 0.91 -0.36
CA LEU A 101 11.58 1.89 -1.37
C LEU A 101 12.63 3.02 -1.53
N ILE A 102 13.34 3.39 -0.47
CA ILE A 102 14.31 4.49 -0.49
C ILE A 102 15.53 4.17 -1.38
N PRO A 103 16.23 3.02 -1.24
CA PRO A 103 17.32 2.66 -2.15
C PRO A 103 16.89 2.58 -3.62
N LEU A 104 15.63 2.20 -3.91
CA LEU A 104 15.14 2.17 -5.30
C LEU A 104 15.08 3.56 -5.93
N VAL A 105 14.82 4.64 -5.15
CA VAL A 105 14.94 6.03 -5.63
C VAL A 105 16.37 6.34 -6.07
N TYR A 106 17.36 5.86 -5.32
CA TYR A 106 18.78 6.02 -5.69
C TYR A 106 19.11 5.29 -6.99
N CYS A 107 18.50 4.13 -7.26
CA CYS A 107 18.68 3.42 -8.53
C CYS A 107 18.17 4.25 -9.72
N ILE A 108 17.04 4.97 -9.60
CA ILE A 108 16.55 5.88 -10.64
C ILE A 108 17.54 7.03 -10.89
N TYR A 109 18.15 7.59 -9.82
CA TYR A 109 19.22 8.58 -9.95
C TYR A 109 20.45 8.04 -10.68
N ARG A 110 20.89 6.84 -10.36
CA ARG A 110 22.04 6.20 -11.02
C ARG A 110 21.85 6.01 -12.53
N LEU A 111 20.61 5.85 -12.96
CA LEU A 111 20.24 5.79 -14.38
C LEU A 111 20.15 7.18 -15.04
N GLY A 112 20.24 8.28 -14.25
CA GLY A 112 20.20 9.65 -14.76
C GLY A 112 18.80 10.16 -15.11
N TYR A 113 17.73 9.51 -14.64
CA TYR A 113 16.35 9.98 -14.84
C TYR A 113 15.98 11.15 -13.92
N ILE A 114 16.58 11.22 -12.75
CA ILE A 114 16.42 12.31 -11.77
C ILE A 114 17.78 12.81 -11.30
N ASN A 115 17.85 14.09 -10.91
CA ASN A 115 19.07 14.69 -10.39
C ASN A 115 19.18 14.53 -8.85
N LYS A 116 20.34 14.96 -8.27
CA LYS A 116 20.63 14.83 -6.83
C LYS A 116 19.54 15.45 -5.94
N ASN A 117 19.09 16.66 -6.24
CA ASN A 117 18.08 17.36 -5.43
C ASN A 117 16.71 16.66 -5.53
N GLN A 118 16.33 16.21 -6.72
CA GLN A 118 15.11 15.44 -6.93
C GLN A 118 15.15 14.11 -6.18
N THR A 119 16.31 13.44 -6.18
CA THR A 119 16.54 12.19 -5.45
C THR A 119 16.36 12.37 -3.95
N LEU A 120 17.04 13.38 -3.37
CA LEU A 120 16.96 13.65 -1.93
C LEU A 120 15.54 13.97 -1.51
N LEU A 121 14.86 14.83 -2.29
CA LEU A 121 13.50 15.22 -1.95
C LEU A 121 12.51 14.07 -2.14
N ALA A 122 12.55 13.33 -3.25
CA ALA A 122 11.67 12.18 -3.46
C ALA A 122 11.86 11.12 -2.36
N ALA A 123 13.11 10.83 -2.00
CA ALA A 123 13.43 9.90 -0.91
C ALA A 123 12.91 10.42 0.45
N LEU A 124 13.03 11.72 0.73
CA LEU A 124 12.55 12.32 1.96
C LEU A 124 11.01 12.34 2.05
N LEU A 125 10.32 12.65 0.95
CA LEU A 125 8.86 12.59 0.87
C LEU A 125 8.36 11.16 1.13
N LEU A 126 8.95 10.15 0.48
CA LEU A 126 8.61 8.73 0.74
C LEU A 126 8.97 8.27 2.16
N ALA A 127 10.06 8.81 2.74
CA ALA A 127 10.47 8.48 4.10
C ALA A 127 9.50 9.00 5.15
N LEU A 128 8.93 10.20 4.93
CA LEU A 128 8.10 10.94 5.90
C LEU A 128 6.60 10.91 5.57
N SER A 129 6.17 10.38 4.42
CA SER A 129 4.75 10.26 4.08
C SER A 129 3.99 9.48 5.17
N PRO A 130 2.99 10.08 5.83
CA PRO A 130 2.24 9.47 6.92
C PRO A 130 1.63 8.12 6.54
N GLU A 131 1.01 8.05 5.37
CA GLU A 131 0.35 6.83 4.91
C GLU A 131 1.37 5.76 4.49
N MET A 132 2.46 6.13 3.82
CA MET A 132 3.54 5.19 3.52
C MET A 132 4.20 4.63 4.78
N VAL A 133 4.38 5.44 5.83
CA VAL A 133 4.93 4.96 7.11
C VAL A 133 3.91 4.09 7.83
N TYR A 134 2.66 4.53 7.94
CA TYR A 134 1.59 3.80 8.64
C TYR A 134 1.42 2.40 8.05
N PHE A 135 1.23 2.29 6.73
CA PHE A 135 1.05 0.99 6.06
C PHE A 135 2.34 0.18 5.87
N SER A 136 3.53 0.79 6.03
CA SER A 136 4.77 0.04 6.19
C SER A 136 4.89 -0.66 7.56
N ARG A 137 4.11 -0.24 8.55
CA ARG A 137 4.07 -0.81 9.90
C ARG A 137 2.86 -1.72 10.11
N PHE A 138 2.29 -2.21 9.02
CA PHE A 138 1.02 -2.91 8.95
C PHE A 138 1.16 -4.21 8.16
N LEU A 139 0.80 -5.35 8.74
CA LEU A 139 0.91 -6.65 8.09
C LEU A 139 -0.19 -6.83 7.03
N ARG A 140 0.02 -6.23 5.87
CA ARG A 140 -0.85 -6.38 4.69
C ARG A 140 -0.07 -6.48 3.40
N HIS A 141 -0.73 -6.97 2.37
CA HIS A 141 -0.15 -7.20 1.04
C HIS A 141 0.27 -5.93 0.31
N ASP A 142 -0.32 -4.77 0.65
CA ASP A 142 -0.21 -3.53 -0.10
C ASP A 142 1.22 -3.00 -0.19
N ILE A 143 1.96 -2.97 0.92
CA ILE A 143 3.34 -2.47 0.92
C ILE A 143 4.30 -3.38 0.14
N PHE A 144 4.07 -4.69 0.16
CA PHE A 144 4.83 -5.64 -0.65
C PHE A 144 4.55 -5.42 -2.14
N MET A 145 3.28 -5.22 -2.51
CA MET A 145 2.89 -4.93 -3.88
C MET A 145 3.53 -3.62 -4.37
N VAL A 146 3.51 -2.55 -3.57
CA VAL A 146 4.15 -1.27 -3.90
C VAL A 146 5.65 -1.44 -4.11
N PHE A 147 6.33 -2.19 -3.24
CA PHE A 147 7.75 -2.48 -3.38
C PHE A 147 8.05 -3.23 -4.68
N PHE A 148 7.34 -4.31 -4.97
CA PHE A 148 7.55 -5.09 -6.19
C PHE A 148 7.20 -4.27 -7.44
N THR A 149 6.17 -3.44 -7.41
CA THR A 149 5.85 -2.51 -8.50
C THR A 149 6.99 -1.53 -8.76
N PHE A 150 7.59 -0.97 -7.72
CA PHE A 150 8.71 -0.06 -7.86
C PHE A 150 9.99 -0.78 -8.30
N LEU A 151 10.26 -1.97 -7.77
CA LEU A 151 11.37 -2.81 -8.22
C LEU A 151 11.23 -3.18 -9.69
N LEU A 152 10.01 -3.51 -10.14
CA LEU A 152 9.70 -3.77 -11.55
C LEU A 152 10.02 -2.56 -12.42
N LEU A 153 9.58 -1.35 -12.03
CA LEU A 153 9.91 -0.13 -12.76
C LEU A 153 11.42 0.07 -12.88
N VAL A 154 12.13 -0.04 -11.76
CA VAL A 154 13.59 0.09 -11.74
C VAL A 154 14.24 -0.94 -12.66
N ALA A 155 13.84 -2.21 -12.57
CA ALA A 155 14.38 -3.29 -13.39
C ALA A 155 14.13 -3.07 -14.90
N ILE A 156 12.92 -2.62 -15.29
CA ILE A 156 12.57 -2.26 -16.66
C ILE A 156 13.49 -1.15 -17.18
N LEU A 157 13.69 -0.08 -16.39
CA LEU A 157 14.55 1.03 -16.78
C LEU A 157 16.01 0.60 -16.91
N TYR A 158 16.53 -0.23 -16.01
CA TYR A 158 17.87 -0.83 -16.13
C TYR A 158 17.97 -1.73 -17.35
N TYR A 159 16.92 -2.48 -17.67
CA TYR A 159 16.90 -3.35 -18.84
C TYR A 159 16.99 -2.56 -20.14
N PHE A 160 16.23 -1.46 -20.28
CA PHE A 160 16.34 -0.59 -21.44
C PHE A 160 17.71 0.11 -21.56
N GLU A 161 18.36 0.42 -20.42
CA GLU A 161 19.66 1.10 -20.43
C GLU A 161 20.83 0.18 -20.75
N TYR A 162 20.82 -1.03 -20.20
CA TYR A 162 21.98 -1.91 -20.25
C TYR A 162 21.77 -3.18 -21.09
N GLY A 163 20.54 -3.52 -21.42
CA GLY A 163 20.19 -4.69 -22.23
C GLY A 163 20.58 -6.04 -21.65
N GLN A 164 20.76 -6.15 -20.33
CA GLN A 164 21.27 -7.35 -19.69
C GLN A 164 20.15 -8.22 -19.13
N THR A 165 20.18 -9.52 -19.43
CA THR A 165 19.22 -10.53 -18.98
C THR A 165 18.98 -10.53 -17.45
N ARG A 166 20.01 -10.22 -16.64
CA ARG A 166 19.82 -10.11 -15.18
C ARG A 166 18.74 -9.10 -14.78
N HIS A 167 18.58 -7.99 -15.55
CA HIS A 167 17.55 -7.01 -15.25
C HIS A 167 16.17 -7.52 -15.66
N ALA A 168 16.06 -8.30 -16.72
CA ALA A 168 14.84 -9.01 -17.10
C ALA A 168 14.45 -10.05 -16.05
N ILE A 169 15.40 -10.78 -15.48
CA ILE A 169 15.17 -11.72 -14.37
C ILE A 169 14.64 -10.98 -13.13
N ILE A 170 15.25 -9.84 -12.76
CA ILE A 170 14.76 -9.02 -11.62
C ILE A 170 13.34 -8.52 -11.91
N ALA A 171 13.05 -8.06 -13.14
CA ALA A 171 11.71 -7.65 -13.54
C ALA A 171 10.69 -8.81 -13.43
N ALA A 172 11.09 -10.02 -13.83
CA ALA A 172 10.26 -11.21 -13.73
C ALA A 172 9.99 -11.60 -12.26
N ILE A 173 11.01 -11.58 -11.40
CA ILE A 173 10.86 -11.84 -9.96
C ILE A 173 9.94 -10.79 -9.33
N ALA A 174 10.11 -9.52 -9.67
CA ALA A 174 9.26 -8.44 -9.17
C ALA A 174 7.80 -8.61 -9.64
N THR A 175 7.60 -8.99 -10.90
CA THR A 175 6.27 -9.28 -11.46
C THR A 175 5.61 -10.47 -10.76
N GLY A 176 6.32 -11.58 -10.62
CA GLY A 176 5.81 -12.78 -9.95
C GLY A 176 5.50 -12.52 -8.48
N GLY A 177 6.38 -11.81 -7.77
CA GLY A 177 6.16 -11.39 -6.39
C GLY A 177 4.92 -10.51 -6.23
N ALA A 178 4.76 -9.51 -7.11
CA ALA A 178 3.61 -8.62 -7.10
C ALA A 178 2.28 -9.35 -7.39
N LEU A 179 2.26 -10.25 -8.38
CA LEU A 179 1.09 -11.09 -8.70
C LEU A 179 0.73 -12.07 -7.59
N CYS A 180 1.69 -12.43 -6.74
CA CYS A 180 1.45 -13.24 -5.56
C CYS A 180 1.07 -12.40 -4.31
N CYS A 181 0.96 -11.07 -4.44
CA CYS A 181 0.47 -10.19 -3.37
C CYS A 181 -1.01 -9.89 -3.51
N LYS A 182 -1.44 -9.32 -4.66
CA LYS A 182 -2.83 -8.83 -4.82
C LYS A 182 -3.36 -9.00 -6.24
N GLU A 183 -4.65 -9.22 -6.33
CA GLU A 183 -5.39 -9.47 -7.57
C GLU A 183 -5.52 -8.24 -8.48
N GLU A 184 -5.27 -7.04 -7.98
CA GLU A 184 -5.28 -5.80 -8.77
C GLU A 184 -3.99 -5.58 -9.59
N MET A 185 -2.94 -6.35 -9.32
CA MET A 185 -1.64 -6.20 -9.99
C MET A 185 -1.70 -6.32 -11.53
N PRO A 186 -2.53 -7.18 -12.15
CA PRO A 186 -2.69 -7.20 -13.60
C PRO A 186 -3.05 -5.84 -14.22
N VAL A 187 -3.84 -5.01 -13.53
CA VAL A 187 -4.20 -3.66 -14.01
C VAL A 187 -2.97 -2.74 -14.00
N ILE A 188 -2.15 -2.79 -12.96
CA ILE A 188 -0.91 -2.02 -12.87
C ILE A 188 0.08 -2.46 -13.96
N LEU A 189 0.21 -3.77 -14.19
CA LEU A 189 1.03 -4.31 -15.28
C LEU A 189 0.55 -3.83 -16.66
N LEU A 190 -0.76 -3.78 -16.88
CA LEU A 190 -1.34 -3.25 -18.11
C LEU A 190 -1.00 -1.75 -18.29
N ILE A 191 -1.12 -0.94 -17.23
CA ILE A 191 -0.73 0.47 -17.25
C ILE A 191 0.74 0.61 -17.67
N PHE A 192 1.65 -0.17 -17.09
CA PHE A 192 3.06 -0.15 -17.43
C PHE A 192 3.29 -0.61 -18.88
N ALA A 193 2.71 -1.74 -19.26
CA ALA A 193 2.86 -2.30 -20.61
C ALA A 193 2.43 -1.31 -21.70
N LEU A 194 1.25 -0.67 -21.54
CA LEU A 194 0.74 0.30 -22.51
C LEU A 194 1.70 1.50 -22.68
N PHE A 195 2.24 2.03 -21.57
CA PHE A 195 3.20 3.12 -21.66
C PHE A 195 4.50 2.71 -22.34
N PHE A 196 5.11 1.60 -21.90
CA PHE A 196 6.42 1.20 -22.42
C PHE A 196 6.34 0.72 -23.87
N ILE A 197 5.26 0.01 -24.27
CA ILE A 197 5.02 -0.33 -25.68
C ILE A 197 4.90 0.95 -26.52
N TYR A 198 4.10 1.93 -26.08
CA TYR A 198 4.00 3.21 -26.77
C TYR A 198 5.34 3.96 -26.81
N ALA A 199 6.12 3.97 -25.74
CA ALA A 199 7.40 4.64 -25.66
C ALA A 199 8.45 3.97 -26.58
N VAL A 200 8.46 2.64 -26.69
CA VAL A 200 9.28 1.91 -27.67
C VAL A 200 8.82 2.23 -29.10
N TYR A 201 7.52 2.18 -29.37
CA TYR A 201 6.98 2.57 -30.68
C TYR A 201 7.37 3.99 -31.10
N ARG A 202 7.42 4.92 -30.14
CA ARG A 202 7.86 6.32 -30.36
C ARG A 202 9.39 6.50 -30.37
N GLY A 203 10.16 5.40 -30.28
CA GLY A 203 11.63 5.44 -30.27
C GLY A 203 12.24 6.10 -29.03
N LYS A 204 11.48 6.20 -27.90
CA LYS A 204 11.99 6.73 -26.63
C LYS A 204 12.86 5.71 -25.89
N PHE A 205 12.59 4.43 -26.10
CA PHE A 205 13.38 3.29 -25.66
C PHE A 205 13.67 2.36 -26.82
N THR A 206 14.82 1.69 -26.77
CA THR A 206 15.19 0.65 -27.73
C THR A 206 15.15 -0.70 -27.05
N LEU A 207 14.50 -1.68 -27.69
CA LEU A 207 14.50 -3.04 -27.18
C LEU A 207 15.92 -3.64 -27.30
N PRO A 208 16.45 -4.28 -26.26
CA PRO A 208 17.70 -5.03 -26.33
C PRO A 208 17.63 -6.13 -27.39
N HIS A 209 18.82 -6.57 -27.88
CA HIS A 209 18.90 -7.59 -28.96
C HIS A 209 18.15 -8.88 -28.59
N ASP A 210 18.33 -9.35 -27.35
CA ASP A 210 17.85 -10.65 -26.90
C ASP A 210 16.47 -10.58 -26.20
N TRP A 211 15.72 -9.46 -26.35
CA TRP A 211 14.46 -9.22 -25.64
C TRP A 211 13.42 -10.35 -25.76
N LYS A 212 13.42 -11.10 -26.89
CA LYS A 212 12.47 -12.21 -27.08
C LYS A 212 12.79 -13.39 -26.16
N TYR A 213 14.09 -13.72 -26.05
CA TYR A 213 14.56 -14.76 -25.14
C TYR A 213 14.36 -14.37 -23.68
N ASP A 214 14.65 -13.12 -23.35
CA ASP A 214 14.45 -12.57 -22.02
C ASP A 214 12.97 -12.54 -21.62
N LEU A 215 12.07 -12.28 -22.59
CA LEU A 215 10.61 -12.35 -22.36
C LEU A 215 10.15 -13.79 -22.07
N ILE A 216 10.64 -14.77 -22.83
CA ILE A 216 10.31 -16.19 -22.62
C ILE A 216 10.84 -16.64 -21.25
N LEU A 217 12.09 -16.34 -20.93
CA LEU A 217 12.70 -16.66 -19.63
C LEU A 217 11.94 -15.97 -18.49
N GLY A 218 11.63 -14.68 -18.63
CA GLY A 218 10.88 -13.92 -17.65
C GLY A 218 9.47 -14.50 -17.42
N SER A 219 8.76 -14.85 -18.50
CA SER A 219 7.45 -15.50 -18.40
C SER A 219 7.54 -16.83 -17.67
N PHE A 220 8.57 -17.64 -17.96
CA PHE A 220 8.79 -18.91 -17.24
C PHE A 220 9.03 -18.68 -15.75
N ILE A 221 9.85 -17.68 -15.38
CA ILE A 221 10.11 -17.32 -13.96
C ILE A 221 8.82 -16.89 -13.27
N VAL A 222 8.03 -16.00 -13.89
CA VAL A 222 6.74 -15.53 -13.33
C VAL A 222 5.80 -16.71 -13.11
N LEU A 223 5.61 -17.55 -14.12
CA LEU A 223 4.74 -18.72 -14.03
C LEU A 223 5.22 -19.71 -12.95
N THR A 224 6.54 -19.91 -12.83
CA THR A 224 7.12 -20.77 -11.80
C THR A 224 6.83 -20.23 -10.40
N ILE A 225 7.08 -18.94 -10.14
CA ILE A 225 6.80 -18.29 -8.84
C ILE A 225 5.32 -18.43 -8.49
N MET A 226 4.43 -18.09 -9.42
CA MET A 226 2.99 -18.19 -9.20
C MET A 226 2.58 -19.64 -8.96
N SER A 227 3.04 -20.59 -9.79
CA SER A 227 2.67 -21.99 -9.65
C SER A 227 3.11 -22.58 -8.31
N VAL A 228 4.34 -22.29 -7.88
CA VAL A 228 4.88 -22.76 -6.60
C VAL A 228 4.09 -22.21 -5.43
N LEU A 229 3.85 -20.90 -5.39
CA LEU A 229 3.22 -20.26 -4.24
C LEU A 229 1.70 -20.53 -4.18
N TYR A 230 0.99 -20.43 -5.31
CA TYR A 230 -0.47 -20.67 -5.33
C TYR A 230 -0.84 -22.14 -5.16
N SER A 231 0.04 -23.08 -5.53
CA SER A 231 -0.19 -24.51 -5.28
C SER A 231 0.30 -25.01 -3.93
N ALA A 232 0.74 -24.12 -3.04
CA ALA A 232 1.36 -24.49 -1.77
C ALA A 232 2.51 -25.51 -1.98
N PHE A 233 3.48 -25.15 -2.83
CA PHE A 233 4.62 -26.01 -3.21
C PHE A 233 4.21 -27.35 -3.79
N GLY A 234 3.08 -27.39 -4.49
CA GLY A 234 2.53 -28.59 -5.15
C GLY A 234 1.53 -29.39 -4.33
N ALA A 235 1.27 -29.01 -3.07
CA ALA A 235 0.28 -29.69 -2.23
C ALA A 235 -1.18 -29.48 -2.72
N HIS A 236 -1.45 -28.36 -3.38
CA HIS A 236 -2.77 -27.98 -3.90
C HIS A 236 -2.72 -27.59 -5.38
N ILE A 237 -2.35 -28.55 -6.24
CA ILE A 237 -2.29 -28.34 -7.71
C ILE A 237 -3.68 -27.99 -8.28
N ASP A 238 -4.75 -28.44 -7.66
CA ASP A 238 -6.13 -28.09 -8.02
C ASP A 238 -6.41 -26.59 -7.99
N THR A 239 -5.68 -25.82 -7.20
CA THR A 239 -5.73 -24.34 -7.26
C THR A 239 -5.32 -23.79 -8.63
N LEU A 240 -4.41 -24.45 -9.33
CA LEU A 240 -3.91 -24.02 -10.64
C LEU A 240 -4.76 -24.56 -11.79
N VAL A 241 -5.06 -25.85 -11.76
CA VAL A 241 -5.71 -26.57 -12.89
C VAL A 241 -7.22 -26.75 -12.70
N GLY A 242 -7.72 -26.48 -11.51
CA GLY A 242 -9.10 -26.70 -11.12
C GLY A 242 -9.39 -28.13 -10.68
N GLN A 243 -10.43 -28.30 -9.87
CA GLN A 243 -10.93 -29.62 -9.48
C GLN A 243 -11.47 -30.34 -10.71
N ASN A 244 -10.99 -31.53 -10.95
CA ASN A 244 -11.32 -32.33 -12.16
C ASN A 244 -11.06 -31.56 -13.47
N PHE A 245 -10.05 -30.67 -13.49
CA PHE A 245 -9.71 -29.79 -14.63
C PHE A 245 -10.83 -28.81 -15.02
N ALA A 246 -11.75 -28.49 -14.11
CA ALA A 246 -12.80 -27.50 -14.35
C ALA A 246 -12.27 -26.08 -14.12
N LEU A 247 -12.25 -25.26 -15.18
CA LEU A 247 -11.69 -23.90 -15.17
C LEU A 247 -12.31 -22.98 -14.11
N ASN A 248 -13.61 -23.11 -13.88
CA ASN A 248 -14.35 -22.33 -12.88
C ASN A 248 -13.99 -22.65 -11.42
N THR A 249 -13.20 -23.69 -11.17
CA THR A 249 -12.71 -24.06 -9.85
C THR A 249 -11.24 -23.66 -9.63
N THR A 250 -10.60 -23.10 -10.64
CA THR A 250 -9.22 -22.60 -10.53
C THR A 250 -9.13 -21.36 -9.63
N GLY A 251 -8.00 -21.19 -8.96
CA GLY A 251 -7.77 -20.05 -8.08
C GLY A 251 -7.87 -18.72 -8.80
N TRP A 252 -7.34 -18.61 -10.02
CA TRP A 252 -7.41 -17.37 -10.81
C TRP A 252 -8.83 -17.04 -11.27
N TYR A 253 -9.66 -18.03 -11.59
CA TYR A 253 -11.08 -17.81 -11.92
C TYR A 253 -11.84 -17.31 -10.68
N LYS A 254 -11.66 -17.97 -9.54
CA LYS A 254 -12.23 -17.56 -8.25
C LYS A 254 -11.79 -16.14 -7.85
N ALA A 255 -10.53 -15.79 -8.13
CA ALA A 255 -10.02 -14.44 -7.86
C ALA A 255 -10.74 -13.37 -8.70
N ILE A 256 -10.94 -13.63 -10.00
CA ILE A 256 -11.69 -12.72 -10.89
C ILE A 256 -13.16 -12.62 -10.46
N GLU A 257 -13.79 -13.76 -10.17
CA GLU A 257 -15.18 -13.81 -9.71
C GLU A 257 -15.36 -13.04 -8.40
N HIS A 258 -14.48 -13.27 -7.43
CA HIS A 258 -14.48 -12.56 -6.16
C HIS A 258 -14.30 -11.04 -6.35
N TRP A 259 -13.35 -10.62 -7.20
CA TRP A 259 -13.10 -9.21 -7.48
C TRP A 259 -14.32 -8.52 -8.13
N ILE A 260 -14.98 -9.19 -9.08
CA ILE A 260 -16.22 -8.69 -9.71
C ILE A 260 -17.35 -8.63 -8.67
N ALA A 261 -17.48 -9.64 -7.82
CA ALA A 261 -18.49 -9.67 -6.76
C ALA A 261 -18.28 -8.51 -5.77
N MET A 262 -17.05 -8.27 -5.31
CA MET A 262 -16.73 -7.15 -4.42
C MET A 262 -17.02 -5.79 -5.05
N HIS A 263 -16.71 -5.64 -6.35
CA HIS A 263 -17.04 -4.42 -7.09
C HIS A 263 -18.55 -4.16 -7.14
N ASN A 264 -19.35 -5.21 -7.40
CA ASN A 264 -20.81 -5.09 -7.55
C ASN A 264 -21.52 -4.93 -6.19
N GLN A 265 -21.05 -5.60 -5.15
CA GLN A 265 -21.65 -5.55 -3.81
C GLN A 265 -21.37 -4.24 -3.09
N GLN A 266 -20.28 -3.53 -3.43
CA GLN A 266 -19.84 -2.30 -2.80
C GLN A 266 -19.84 -2.38 -1.26
N ARG A 267 -19.35 -3.48 -0.70
CA ARG A 267 -19.35 -3.75 0.76
C ARG A 267 -18.83 -2.58 1.59
N LEU A 268 -17.78 -1.92 1.11
CA LEU A 268 -17.19 -0.72 1.68
C LEU A 268 -17.19 0.38 0.61
N GLY A 269 -18.37 0.68 0.06
CA GLY A 269 -18.55 1.68 -1.00
C GLY A 269 -18.23 3.09 -0.52
N GLY A 270 -17.95 3.98 -1.47
CA GLY A 270 -17.68 5.38 -1.20
C GLY A 270 -17.67 6.21 -2.49
N PRO A 271 -17.61 7.54 -2.38
CA PRO A 271 -17.61 8.42 -3.55
C PRO A 271 -16.33 8.25 -4.38
N LEU A 272 -16.41 8.65 -5.67
CA LEU A 272 -15.24 8.61 -6.57
C LEU A 272 -14.05 9.42 -6.03
N TYR A 273 -14.31 10.45 -5.24
CA TYR A 273 -13.29 11.30 -4.62
C TYR A 273 -12.80 10.79 -3.25
N PHE A 274 -13.12 9.55 -2.85
CA PHE A 274 -12.82 8.98 -1.54
C PHE A 274 -11.37 9.20 -1.07
N TYR A 275 -10.39 9.15 -1.97
CA TYR A 275 -8.98 9.35 -1.64
C TYR A 275 -8.54 10.81 -1.57
N ILE A 276 -9.31 11.76 -2.11
CA ILE A 276 -8.96 13.20 -2.06
C ILE A 276 -8.83 13.72 -0.61
N PRO A 277 -9.78 13.43 0.32
CA PRO A 277 -9.63 13.77 1.73
C PRO A 277 -8.32 13.28 2.36
N PHE A 278 -7.85 12.10 2.03
CA PHE A 278 -6.60 11.54 2.56
C PHE A 278 -5.40 12.36 2.10
N TYR A 279 -5.31 12.71 0.81
CA TYR A 279 -4.23 13.59 0.32
C TYR A 279 -4.25 14.95 1.01
N VAL A 280 -5.44 15.50 1.24
CA VAL A 280 -5.60 16.83 1.87
C VAL A 280 -5.38 16.76 3.38
N LEU A 281 -5.63 15.62 4.03
CA LEU A 281 -5.42 15.45 5.47
C LEU A 281 -3.96 15.10 5.83
N TYR A 282 -3.33 14.22 5.06
CA TYR A 282 -2.07 13.61 5.44
C TYR A 282 -0.91 13.98 4.51
N GLU A 283 -1.17 14.17 3.22
CA GLU A 283 -0.14 14.27 2.19
C GLU A 283 -0.15 15.62 1.44
N VAL A 284 -0.66 16.68 2.09
CA VAL A 284 -0.83 18.03 1.50
C VAL A 284 0.39 18.51 0.70
N PRO A 285 1.62 18.45 1.22
CA PRO A 285 2.78 18.95 0.49
C PRO A 285 3.07 18.13 -0.77
N ILE A 286 2.94 16.82 -0.69
CA ILE A 286 3.15 15.90 -1.81
C ILE A 286 2.08 16.15 -2.88
N PHE A 287 0.81 16.23 -2.48
CA PHE A 287 -0.32 16.43 -3.38
C PHE A 287 -0.23 17.76 -4.12
N ILE A 288 0.02 18.86 -3.43
CA ILE A 288 0.17 20.20 -4.04
C ILE A 288 1.35 20.21 -5.02
N LEU A 289 2.50 19.69 -4.61
CA LEU A 289 3.68 19.63 -5.47
C LEU A 289 3.47 18.75 -6.70
N ALA A 290 2.73 17.64 -6.55
CA ALA A 290 2.38 16.77 -7.67
C ALA A 290 1.43 17.44 -8.66
N ILE A 291 0.44 18.20 -8.19
CA ILE A 291 -0.43 19.03 -9.05
C ILE A 291 0.42 20.03 -9.84
N ILE A 292 1.29 20.77 -9.15
CA ILE A 292 2.18 21.73 -9.79
C ILE A 292 3.11 21.04 -10.80
N GLY A 293 3.69 19.90 -10.45
CA GLY A 293 4.54 19.11 -11.34
C GLY A 293 3.80 18.63 -12.60
N THR A 294 2.58 18.16 -12.43
CA THR A 294 1.70 17.74 -13.53
C THR A 294 1.40 18.91 -14.47
N LEU A 295 0.97 20.05 -13.92
CA LEU A 295 0.68 21.26 -14.71
C LEU A 295 1.91 21.77 -15.45
N GLN A 296 3.10 21.70 -14.84
CA GLN A 296 4.35 22.10 -15.48
C GLN A 296 4.77 21.15 -16.61
N LEU A 297 4.49 19.85 -16.48
CA LEU A 297 4.77 18.89 -17.54
C LEU A 297 3.78 19.06 -18.70
N LEU A 298 2.49 19.12 -18.42
CA LEU A 298 1.44 19.32 -19.42
C LEU A 298 1.58 20.67 -20.12
N GLY A 299 1.91 21.74 -19.39
CA GLY A 299 2.16 23.07 -19.96
C GLY A 299 3.39 23.13 -20.88
N LYS A 300 4.39 22.23 -20.71
CA LYS A 300 5.51 22.08 -21.63
C LYS A 300 5.08 21.39 -22.93
N GLU A 301 4.21 20.38 -22.84
CA GLU A 301 3.72 19.63 -23.99
C GLU A 301 2.54 20.32 -24.70
N PHE A 302 1.69 21.01 -23.94
CA PHE A 302 0.55 21.74 -24.42
C PHE A 302 0.91 23.21 -24.62
N ASN A 303 1.45 23.55 -25.81
CA ASN A 303 1.59 24.94 -26.23
C ASN A 303 0.24 25.37 -26.85
N PRO A 304 -0.58 26.19 -26.16
CA PRO A 304 -1.90 26.57 -26.65
C PRO A 304 -1.85 27.26 -28.02
N SER A 305 -0.78 28.03 -28.28
CA SER A 305 -0.58 28.72 -29.56
C SER A 305 -0.31 27.73 -30.70
N LEU A 306 0.43 26.65 -30.46
CA LEU A 306 0.66 25.58 -31.42
C LEU A 306 -0.60 24.74 -31.64
N PHE A 307 -1.37 24.47 -30.59
CA PHE A 307 -2.65 23.76 -30.69
C PHE A 307 -3.67 24.53 -31.51
N ILE A 308 -3.85 25.84 -31.22
CA ILE A 308 -4.75 26.72 -31.96
C ILE A 308 -4.29 26.83 -33.41
N ARG A 309 -2.99 26.92 -33.68
CA ARG A 309 -2.42 26.95 -35.04
C ARG A 309 -2.68 25.64 -35.78
N ARG A 310 -2.50 24.48 -35.11
CA ARG A 310 -2.82 23.15 -35.69
C ARG A 310 -4.32 23.01 -35.98
N LEU A 311 -5.17 23.49 -35.07
CA LEU A 311 -6.61 23.47 -35.24
C LEU A 311 -7.05 24.38 -36.41
N LYS A 312 -6.51 25.63 -36.49
CA LYS A 312 -6.74 26.54 -37.61
C LYS A 312 -6.28 25.93 -38.94
N ASN A 313 -5.11 25.34 -39.00
CA ASN A 313 -4.58 24.68 -40.19
C ASN A 313 -5.46 23.49 -40.61
N ARG A 314 -5.96 22.68 -39.68
CA ARG A 314 -6.94 21.60 -39.98
C ARG A 314 -8.26 22.14 -40.49
N ILE A 315 -8.80 23.19 -39.86
CA ILE A 315 -10.08 23.82 -40.30
C ILE A 315 -9.90 24.45 -41.67
N GLN A 316 -8.78 25.09 -41.95
CA GLN A 316 -8.48 25.68 -43.27
C GLN A 316 -8.33 24.59 -44.35
N TYR A 317 -7.74 23.46 -44.01
CA TYR A 317 -7.63 22.26 -44.85
C TYR A 317 -9.03 21.69 -45.21
N PHE A 318 -9.91 21.55 -44.22
CA PHE A 318 -11.29 21.12 -44.47
C PHE A 318 -12.11 22.12 -45.34
N ARG A 319 -11.72 23.40 -45.35
CA ARG A 319 -12.39 24.47 -46.13
C ARG A 319 -11.81 24.66 -47.54
N SER A 320 -10.54 24.39 -47.78
CA SER A 320 -9.84 24.72 -49.03
C SER A 320 -9.76 23.56 -50.02
N GLY A 321 -10.02 22.33 -49.63
CA GLY A 321 -10.02 21.16 -50.54
C GLY A 321 -8.70 20.85 -51.24
N VAL A 322 -7.58 21.47 -50.82
CA VAL A 322 -6.24 21.30 -51.45
C VAL A 322 -5.62 20.01 -50.96
N PRO A 323 -5.14 19.13 -51.85
CA PRO A 323 -4.45 17.90 -51.44
C PRO A 323 -3.14 18.19 -50.73
N THR A 324 -2.87 17.42 -49.70
CA THR A 324 -2.01 17.67 -48.55
C THR A 324 -0.59 17.22 -48.68
N ASP A 325 -0.14 16.72 -49.79
CA ASP A 325 1.15 15.97 -49.84
C ASP A 325 2.38 16.85 -49.59
N GLU A 326 2.38 18.09 -50.03
CA GLU A 326 3.51 19.01 -49.76
C GLU A 326 3.41 19.66 -48.36
N LEU A 327 2.22 20.08 -47.93
CA LEU A 327 2.02 20.66 -46.59
C LEU A 327 2.11 19.61 -45.46
N ALA A 328 1.72 18.38 -45.74
CA ALA A 328 1.89 17.25 -44.83
C ALA A 328 3.35 16.83 -44.73
N ALA A 329 4.11 16.85 -45.82
CA ALA A 329 5.54 16.56 -45.82
C ALA A 329 6.34 17.63 -45.08
N ILE A 330 6.04 18.92 -45.29
CA ILE A 330 6.66 20.05 -44.58
C ILE A 330 6.27 20.05 -43.11
N SER A 331 5.02 19.74 -42.76
CA SER A 331 4.57 19.66 -41.37
C SER A 331 5.10 18.41 -40.66
N LEU A 332 5.26 17.28 -41.34
CA LEU A 332 5.89 16.05 -40.83
C LEU A 332 7.40 16.22 -40.66
N GLN A 333 8.06 16.94 -41.56
CA GLN A 333 9.50 17.23 -41.46
C GLN A 333 9.79 18.29 -40.41
N GLN A 334 8.94 19.30 -40.25
CA GLN A 334 8.98 20.24 -39.12
C GLN A 334 8.57 19.59 -37.79
N LEU A 335 7.67 18.61 -37.79
CA LEU A 335 7.32 17.79 -36.62
C LEU A 335 8.47 16.84 -36.24
N LYS A 336 9.17 16.25 -37.19
CA LYS A 336 10.40 15.44 -36.93
C LYS A 336 11.54 16.31 -36.43
N ASN A 337 11.70 17.53 -36.92
CA ASN A 337 12.74 18.46 -36.47
C ASN A 337 12.36 19.22 -35.17
N GLN A 338 11.08 19.23 -34.77
CA GLN A 338 10.57 19.73 -33.49
C GLN A 338 10.24 18.60 -32.50
N ASP A 339 10.48 17.34 -32.81
CA ASP A 339 10.68 16.33 -31.80
C ASP A 339 11.94 16.73 -31.04
N THR A 340 11.75 17.78 -30.21
CA THR A 340 12.68 18.15 -29.15
C THR A 340 13.14 16.82 -28.56
N VAL A 341 14.43 16.64 -28.52
CA VAL A 341 15.09 15.57 -27.74
C VAL A 341 14.48 15.63 -26.36
N HIS A 342 13.37 14.91 -26.14
CA HIS A 342 12.78 14.81 -24.81
C HIS A 342 13.86 14.24 -23.94
N SER A 343 14.26 14.99 -22.93
CA SER A 343 15.31 14.51 -22.05
C SER A 343 14.81 13.19 -21.43
N LYS A 344 15.71 12.27 -21.18
CA LYS A 344 15.46 11.02 -20.47
C LYS A 344 14.59 11.25 -19.20
N SER A 345 14.86 12.35 -18.53
CA SER A 345 14.09 12.85 -17.37
C SER A 345 12.62 13.16 -17.72
N ASP A 346 12.34 13.84 -18.85
CA ASP A 346 10.96 14.17 -19.23
C ASP A 346 10.14 12.91 -19.55
N VAL A 347 10.76 11.88 -20.15
CA VAL A 347 10.09 10.60 -20.42
C VAL A 347 9.72 9.91 -19.10
N PHE A 348 10.63 9.90 -18.13
CA PHE A 348 10.38 9.33 -16.81
C PHE A 348 9.26 10.06 -16.06
N PHE A 349 9.31 11.39 -16.00
CA PHE A 349 8.25 12.15 -15.35
C PHE A 349 6.92 12.07 -16.09
N GLY A 350 6.94 11.97 -17.42
CA GLY A 350 5.77 11.68 -18.24
C GLY A 350 5.14 10.33 -17.87
N PHE A 351 5.97 9.30 -17.67
CA PHE A 351 5.52 8.01 -17.16
C PHE A 351 4.91 8.14 -15.76
N CYS A 352 5.57 8.85 -14.84
CA CYS A 352 5.07 9.02 -13.48
C CYS A 352 3.71 9.75 -13.43
N VAL A 353 3.50 10.78 -14.26
CA VAL A 353 2.19 11.48 -14.38
C VAL A 353 1.14 10.54 -14.96
N TYR A 354 1.47 9.82 -16.04
CA TYR A 354 0.58 8.85 -16.67
C TYR A 354 0.16 7.76 -15.65
N TRP A 355 1.14 7.16 -14.96
CA TRP A 355 0.90 6.14 -13.94
C TRP A 355 0.05 6.67 -12.79
N MET A 356 0.41 7.84 -12.22
CA MET A 356 -0.33 8.50 -11.16
C MET A 356 -1.81 8.70 -11.52
N ILE A 357 -2.08 9.29 -12.68
CA ILE A 357 -3.45 9.60 -13.11
C ILE A 357 -4.26 8.31 -13.30
N LEU A 358 -3.69 7.30 -14.00
CA LEU A 358 -4.44 6.07 -14.27
C LEU A 358 -4.70 5.25 -13.01
N VAL A 359 -3.75 5.20 -12.07
CA VAL A 359 -3.94 4.51 -10.80
C VAL A 359 -4.97 5.25 -9.93
N MET A 360 -4.95 6.59 -9.89
CA MET A 360 -5.98 7.38 -9.21
C MET A 360 -7.37 7.14 -9.81
N ILE A 361 -7.50 7.11 -11.14
CA ILE A 361 -8.77 6.79 -11.82
C ILE A 361 -9.20 5.37 -11.49
N PHE A 362 -8.31 4.40 -11.55
CA PHE A 362 -8.59 3.00 -11.26
C PHE A 362 -9.15 2.83 -9.83
N TYR A 363 -8.45 3.34 -8.81
CA TYR A 363 -8.91 3.22 -7.43
C TYR A 363 -10.14 4.11 -7.11
N ALA A 364 -10.34 5.21 -7.84
CA ALA A 364 -11.58 5.96 -7.77
C ALA A 364 -12.78 5.13 -8.28
N PHE A 365 -12.56 4.26 -9.27
CA PHE A 365 -13.60 3.43 -9.89
C PHE A 365 -13.85 2.11 -9.14
N VAL A 366 -12.83 1.50 -8.48
CA VAL A 366 -12.99 0.25 -7.72
C VAL A 366 -14.10 0.40 -6.68
N GLY A 367 -14.99 -0.60 -6.59
CA GLY A 367 -16.18 -0.57 -5.72
C GLY A 367 -15.86 -0.59 -4.22
N GLU A 368 -14.74 -1.19 -3.82
CA GLU A 368 -14.29 -1.20 -2.42
C GLU A 368 -13.37 -0.02 -2.13
N LYS A 369 -13.71 0.78 -1.12
CA LYS A 369 -12.98 1.97 -0.69
C LYS A 369 -12.34 1.74 0.67
N VAL A 370 -11.04 1.53 0.67
CA VAL A 370 -10.27 1.27 1.90
C VAL A 370 -9.00 2.12 1.91
N PRO A 371 -8.54 2.56 3.10
CA PRO A 371 -7.45 3.54 3.22
C PRO A 371 -6.12 3.07 2.59
N TRP A 372 -5.77 1.80 2.72
CA TRP A 372 -4.48 1.26 2.24
C TRP A 372 -4.28 1.28 0.74
N LEU A 373 -5.37 1.40 -0.07
CA LEU A 373 -5.25 1.53 -1.53
C LEU A 373 -4.72 2.89 -1.99
N ILE A 374 -4.37 3.78 -1.08
CA ILE A 374 -3.75 5.06 -1.38
C ILE A 374 -2.24 4.93 -1.67
N ILE A 375 -1.54 3.96 -1.03
CA ILE A 375 -0.08 3.88 -1.15
C ILE A 375 0.43 3.59 -2.56
N PRO A 376 -0.23 2.78 -3.43
CA PRO A 376 0.15 2.67 -4.84
C PRO A 376 0.01 3.98 -5.63
N GLN A 377 -0.84 4.89 -5.18
CA GLN A 377 -1.07 6.20 -5.79
C GLN A 377 0.00 7.22 -5.35
N LEU A 378 0.47 7.13 -4.11
CA LEU A 378 1.47 8.04 -3.54
C LEU A 378 2.86 7.85 -4.14
N LEU A 379 3.23 6.63 -4.51
CA LEU A 379 4.56 6.34 -5.05
C LEU A 379 4.86 7.17 -6.32
N PRO A 380 4.07 7.13 -7.40
CA PRO A 380 4.30 8.00 -8.55
C PRO A 380 4.10 9.48 -8.21
N MET A 381 3.21 9.81 -7.28
CA MET A 381 2.95 11.20 -6.85
C MET A 381 4.20 11.84 -6.23
N CYS A 382 4.98 11.11 -5.43
CA CYS A 382 6.25 11.59 -4.86
C CYS A 382 7.27 11.93 -5.95
N PHE A 383 7.32 11.18 -7.05
CA PHE A 383 8.18 11.52 -8.19
C PHE A 383 7.66 12.75 -8.93
N VAL A 384 6.37 12.83 -9.22
CA VAL A 384 5.78 14.01 -9.89
C VAL A 384 5.99 15.28 -9.08
N ALA A 385 5.93 15.21 -7.76
CA ALA A 385 6.15 16.32 -6.85
C ALA A 385 7.53 16.98 -7.03
N VAL A 386 8.55 16.22 -7.39
CA VAL A 386 9.92 16.74 -7.56
C VAL A 386 10.26 17.14 -9.00
N TYR A 387 9.29 17.15 -9.91
CA TYR A 387 9.51 17.62 -11.28
C TYR A 387 9.81 19.12 -11.30
N LYS A 388 10.87 19.53 -12.06
CA LYS A 388 11.32 20.93 -12.20
C LYS A 388 11.41 21.67 -10.86
N LEU A 389 12.23 21.14 -9.93
CA LEU A 389 12.49 21.81 -8.65
C LEU A 389 13.12 23.19 -8.88
N ASN A 390 12.51 24.20 -8.28
CA ASN A 390 13.06 25.54 -8.10
C ASN A 390 13.17 25.86 -6.60
N TRP A 391 13.73 27.01 -6.27
CA TRP A 391 13.90 27.43 -4.88
C TRP A 391 12.58 27.48 -4.11
N GLN A 392 11.53 28.02 -4.71
CA GLN A 392 10.21 28.14 -4.06
C GLN A 392 9.61 26.76 -3.74
N LYS A 393 9.63 25.82 -4.69
CA LYS A 393 9.20 24.43 -4.45
C LYS A 393 10.04 23.76 -3.38
N MET A 394 11.36 24.00 -3.37
CA MET A 394 12.26 23.41 -2.37
C MET A 394 11.92 23.90 -0.97
N VAL A 395 11.73 25.20 -0.78
CA VAL A 395 11.33 25.79 0.51
C VAL A 395 9.97 25.24 0.95
N PHE A 396 8.99 25.23 0.05
CA PHE A 396 7.67 24.67 0.34
C PHE A 396 7.75 23.18 0.75
N ALA A 397 8.56 22.39 0.04
CA ALA A 397 8.75 20.98 0.33
C ALA A 397 9.43 20.76 1.70
N ILE A 398 10.45 21.54 2.04
CA ILE A 398 11.14 21.45 3.35
C ILE A 398 10.17 21.78 4.50
N VAL A 399 9.39 22.86 4.37
CA VAL A 399 8.34 23.18 5.35
C VAL A 399 7.27 22.09 5.38
N GLY A 400 6.89 21.59 4.21
CA GLY A 400 5.96 20.46 4.10
C GLY A 400 6.46 19.18 4.77
N CYS A 401 7.77 18.90 4.78
CA CYS A 401 8.33 17.76 5.49
C CYS A 401 8.12 17.83 7.00
N LEU A 402 8.07 19.02 7.61
CA LEU A 402 7.70 19.18 9.01
C LEU A 402 6.25 18.79 9.25
N PHE A 403 5.35 19.20 8.36
CA PHE A 403 3.95 18.78 8.42
C PHE A 403 3.84 17.24 8.31
N LEU A 404 4.51 16.63 7.31
CA LEU A 404 4.50 15.17 7.13
C LEU A 404 5.04 14.46 8.38
N ALA A 405 6.13 14.95 8.99
CA ALA A 405 6.69 14.35 10.20
C ALA A 405 5.71 14.41 11.38
N VAL A 406 5.02 15.54 11.58
CA VAL A 406 4.01 15.70 12.63
C VAL A 406 2.83 14.76 12.39
N MET A 407 2.33 14.69 11.17
CA MET A 407 1.22 13.79 10.81
C MET A 407 1.64 12.32 10.93
N THR A 408 2.85 11.96 10.52
CA THR A 408 3.41 10.61 10.71
C THR A 408 3.45 10.24 12.18
N TRP A 409 3.92 11.15 13.05
CA TRP A 409 3.92 10.93 14.49
C TRP A 409 2.50 10.69 15.01
N HIS A 410 1.55 11.54 14.59
CA HIS A 410 0.16 11.46 15.02
C HIS A 410 -0.51 10.13 14.66
N VAL A 411 -0.38 9.68 13.41
CA VAL A 411 -1.09 8.45 12.96
C VAL A 411 -0.37 7.16 13.37
N ALA A 412 0.97 7.15 13.43
CA ALA A 412 1.74 5.92 13.61
C ALA A 412 2.22 5.67 15.05
N PHE A 413 2.39 6.71 15.89
CA PHE A 413 3.10 6.59 17.18
C PHE A 413 2.27 6.96 18.42
N ILE A 414 1.00 7.26 18.28
CA ILE A 414 0.12 7.47 19.45
C ILE A 414 -0.47 6.12 19.86
N PRO A 415 -0.18 5.62 21.10
CA PRO A 415 -0.66 4.32 21.57
C PRO A 415 -2.08 4.44 22.15
N ALA A 416 -3.02 4.93 21.35
CA ALA A 416 -4.41 5.11 21.71
C ALA A 416 -5.31 4.97 20.48
N ASP A 417 -6.62 4.84 20.72
CA ASP A 417 -7.62 4.91 19.67
C ASP A 417 -7.62 6.31 19.07
N ILE A 418 -7.21 6.45 17.82
CA ILE A 418 -7.18 7.72 17.11
C ILE A 418 -8.39 7.86 16.18
N ASN A 419 -9.03 9.05 16.22
CA ASN A 419 -10.16 9.35 15.35
C ASN A 419 -9.68 9.92 14.01
N GLU A 420 -9.17 9.04 13.14
CA GLU A 420 -8.58 9.45 11.86
C GLU A 420 -9.10 8.58 10.71
N PRO A 421 -9.39 9.16 9.52
CA PRO A 421 -9.86 8.42 8.34
C PRO A 421 -8.95 7.27 7.89
N ILE A 422 -7.65 7.32 8.19
CA ILE A 422 -6.71 6.24 7.91
C ILE A 422 -7.04 4.96 8.69
N VAL A 423 -7.80 5.07 9.77
CA VAL A 423 -8.18 3.95 10.63
C VAL A 423 -9.46 3.31 10.11
N GLN A 424 -9.38 2.02 9.78
CA GLN A 424 -10.48 1.21 9.28
C GLN A 424 -10.51 -0.11 10.06
N VAL A 425 -11.51 -0.31 10.93
CA VAL A 425 -11.68 -1.53 11.76
C VAL A 425 -10.41 -1.89 12.58
N GLN A 426 -9.81 -0.88 13.20
CA GLN A 426 -8.68 -1.09 14.11
C GLN A 426 -9.15 -1.72 15.41
N ASN A 427 -8.42 -2.69 15.95
CA ASN A 427 -8.65 -3.22 17.29
C ASN A 427 -8.36 -2.14 18.34
N SER A 428 -9.29 -1.98 19.29
CA SER A 428 -9.17 -0.98 20.33
C SER A 428 -8.13 -1.36 21.38
N GLU A 429 -7.44 -0.37 21.93
CA GLU A 429 -6.52 -0.56 23.06
C GLU A 429 -7.26 -1.00 24.36
N ASP A 430 -8.60 -0.84 24.44
CA ASP A 430 -9.45 -1.39 25.52
C ASP A 430 -9.28 -2.91 25.66
N LEU A 431 -8.93 -3.60 24.55
CA LEU A 431 -8.69 -5.05 24.57
C LEU A 431 -7.51 -5.47 25.46
N ARG A 432 -6.57 -4.58 25.78
CA ARG A 432 -5.49 -4.91 26.71
C ARG A 432 -6.03 -5.24 28.10
N GLU A 433 -7.09 -4.53 28.52
CA GLU A 433 -7.78 -4.81 29.78
C GLU A 433 -8.53 -6.14 29.70
N VAL A 434 -9.25 -6.39 28.62
CA VAL A 434 -9.94 -7.67 28.38
C VAL A 434 -8.95 -8.84 28.38
N MET A 435 -7.80 -8.71 27.71
CA MET A 435 -6.77 -9.73 27.72
C MET A 435 -6.19 -9.94 29.11
N ARG A 436 -6.03 -8.89 29.92
CA ARG A 436 -5.59 -9.02 31.32
C ARG A 436 -6.61 -9.83 32.16
N LEU A 437 -7.90 -9.59 31.97
CA LEU A 437 -8.95 -10.38 32.62
C LEU A 437 -8.92 -11.86 32.17
N ILE A 438 -8.76 -12.10 30.87
CA ILE A 438 -8.60 -13.46 30.33
C ILE A 438 -7.34 -14.14 30.89
N ASP A 439 -6.21 -13.43 30.98
CA ASP A 439 -4.97 -14.00 31.50
C ASP A 439 -5.05 -14.35 32.99
N ALA A 440 -5.85 -13.62 33.74
CA ALA A 440 -6.10 -13.89 35.16
C ALA A 440 -7.13 -15.03 35.41
N SER A 441 -7.75 -15.57 34.37
CA SER A 441 -8.76 -16.61 34.45
C SER A 441 -8.26 -17.93 33.86
N ASP A 442 -8.60 -19.05 34.50
CA ASP A 442 -8.33 -20.40 34.02
C ASP A 442 -9.41 -20.92 33.06
N HIS A 443 -10.63 -20.38 33.13
CA HIS A 443 -11.73 -20.75 32.28
C HIS A 443 -12.44 -19.52 31.74
N VAL A 444 -12.51 -19.40 30.41
CA VAL A 444 -13.09 -18.27 29.67
C VAL A 444 -14.12 -18.78 28.67
N VAL A 445 -15.26 -18.10 28.60
CA VAL A 445 -16.30 -18.37 27.61
C VAL A 445 -16.36 -17.22 26.62
N VAL A 446 -16.35 -17.53 25.33
CA VAL A 446 -16.54 -16.55 24.25
C VAL A 446 -17.73 -16.99 23.40
N ALA A 447 -18.84 -16.27 23.51
CA ALA A 447 -20.06 -16.49 22.74
C ALA A 447 -20.38 -15.23 21.91
N SER A 448 -19.54 -14.98 20.92
CA SER A 448 -19.58 -13.78 20.07
C SER A 448 -19.18 -14.12 18.65
N LYS A 449 -19.90 -13.54 17.66
CA LYS A 449 -19.51 -13.57 16.23
C LYS A 449 -18.30 -12.66 15.98
N ASN A 450 -18.15 -11.62 16.79
CA ASN A 450 -17.04 -10.68 16.74
C ASN A 450 -16.02 -11.07 17.81
N TYR A 451 -14.97 -11.77 17.45
CA TYR A 451 -13.98 -12.35 18.35
C TYR A 451 -12.53 -12.06 17.97
N TRP A 452 -12.28 -11.57 16.74
CA TRP A 452 -10.95 -11.12 16.37
C TRP A 452 -10.59 -9.89 17.21
N PRO A 453 -9.35 -9.82 17.75
CA PRO A 453 -8.13 -10.58 17.42
C PRO A 453 -7.80 -11.74 18.39
N LEU A 454 -8.71 -12.20 19.23
CA LEU A 454 -8.42 -13.20 20.27
C LEU A 454 -7.71 -14.48 19.77
N PRO A 455 -8.05 -15.09 18.59
CA PRO A 455 -7.34 -16.26 18.09
C PRO A 455 -5.84 -16.03 17.90
N TRP A 456 -5.44 -14.84 17.50
CA TRP A 456 -4.03 -14.50 17.38
C TRP A 456 -3.34 -14.41 18.75
N TYR A 457 -3.93 -13.70 19.71
CA TYR A 457 -3.33 -13.47 21.02
C TYR A 457 -3.32 -14.71 21.92
N TYR A 458 -4.27 -15.62 21.71
CA TYR A 458 -4.42 -16.85 22.49
C TYR A 458 -4.16 -18.12 21.68
N ARG A 459 -3.39 -18.05 20.58
CA ARG A 459 -3.06 -19.20 19.73
C ARG A 459 -2.33 -20.34 20.47
N GLY A 460 -2.37 -21.52 19.89
CA GLY A 460 -1.74 -22.71 20.45
C GLY A 460 -2.37 -23.15 21.79
N GLU A 461 -1.56 -23.55 22.75
CA GLU A 461 -2.02 -24.05 24.05
C GLU A 461 -2.78 -23.00 24.87
N ARG A 462 -2.53 -21.70 24.66
CA ARG A 462 -3.25 -20.62 25.34
C ARG A 462 -4.73 -20.60 25.01
N TRP A 463 -5.16 -21.20 23.89
CA TRP A 463 -6.56 -21.32 23.50
C TRP A 463 -7.32 -22.35 24.33
N ASN A 464 -6.65 -23.32 24.96
CA ASN A 464 -7.27 -24.43 25.69
C ASN A 464 -8.18 -23.98 26.85
N LYS A 465 -7.95 -22.80 27.41
CA LYS A 465 -8.80 -22.24 28.46
C LYS A 465 -10.01 -21.48 27.95
N ILE A 466 -10.16 -21.33 26.63
CA ILE A 466 -11.24 -20.57 25.97
C ILE A 466 -12.25 -21.55 25.38
N LYS A 467 -13.46 -21.58 25.93
CA LYS A 467 -14.61 -22.28 25.36
C LYS A 467 -15.30 -21.34 24.38
N PHE A 468 -15.22 -21.65 23.10
CA PHE A 468 -15.69 -20.79 22.03
C PHE A 468 -16.96 -21.32 21.38
N TYR A 469 -18.04 -20.52 21.37
CA TYR A 469 -19.32 -20.90 20.78
C TYR A 469 -19.62 -20.25 19.42
N GLY A 470 -18.91 -19.19 19.03
CA GLY A 470 -19.09 -18.50 17.74
C GLY A 470 -20.36 -17.65 17.64
N ASP A 471 -21.36 -17.90 18.45
CA ASP A 471 -22.59 -17.12 18.55
C ASP A 471 -23.08 -17.14 20.00
N ILE A 472 -24.13 -16.33 20.29
CA ILE A 472 -24.73 -16.31 21.62
C ILE A 472 -25.40 -17.65 21.92
N VAL A 473 -25.28 -18.10 23.16
CA VAL A 473 -25.92 -19.30 23.72
C VAL A 473 -26.70 -18.91 24.98
N ASP A 474 -27.55 -19.81 25.50
CA ASP A 474 -28.35 -19.59 26.68
C ASP A 474 -27.51 -19.42 27.96
N GLU A 475 -28.04 -18.68 28.92
CA GLU A 475 -27.33 -18.31 30.15
C GLU A 475 -26.83 -19.52 30.97
N PRO A 476 -27.58 -20.63 31.14
CA PRO A 476 -27.07 -21.83 31.81
C PRO A 476 -25.81 -22.43 31.10
N THR A 477 -25.75 -22.35 29.78
CA THR A 477 -24.57 -22.79 29.00
C THR A 477 -23.38 -21.85 29.19
N LEU A 478 -23.63 -20.52 29.27
CA LEU A 478 -22.59 -19.53 29.52
C LEU A 478 -21.93 -19.69 30.89
N THR A 479 -22.75 -19.96 31.92
CA THR A 479 -22.29 -20.06 33.31
C THR A 479 -21.86 -21.46 33.73
N GLN A 480 -21.94 -22.44 32.79
CA GLN A 480 -21.45 -23.79 33.02
C GLN A 480 -19.96 -23.77 33.42
N ASP A 481 -19.64 -24.52 34.47
CA ASP A 481 -18.27 -24.62 35.04
C ASP A 481 -17.73 -23.30 35.64
N ASN A 482 -18.61 -22.34 35.94
CA ASN A 482 -18.31 -21.08 36.60
C ASN A 482 -17.12 -20.34 35.98
N PRO A 483 -17.21 -19.89 34.70
CA PRO A 483 -16.10 -19.22 34.04
C PRO A 483 -15.70 -17.92 34.76
N GLY A 484 -14.40 -17.64 34.81
CA GLY A 484 -13.92 -16.38 35.37
C GLY A 484 -14.10 -15.20 34.43
N VAL A 485 -14.35 -15.43 33.13
CA VAL A 485 -14.66 -14.41 32.14
C VAL A 485 -15.65 -14.94 31.10
N ILE A 486 -16.71 -14.18 30.83
CA ILE A 486 -17.65 -14.42 29.72
C ILE A 486 -17.61 -13.21 28.79
N ILE A 487 -17.46 -13.45 27.50
CA ILE A 487 -17.40 -12.42 26.45
C ILE A 487 -18.55 -12.60 25.48
N LEU A 488 -19.39 -11.59 25.34
CA LEU A 488 -20.52 -11.54 24.44
C LEU A 488 -20.42 -10.34 23.49
N TYR A 489 -21.03 -10.45 22.32
CA TYR A 489 -21.24 -9.27 21.46
C TYR A 489 -22.33 -8.39 22.06
N ASP A 490 -22.09 -7.08 22.22
CA ASP A 490 -22.97 -6.16 22.94
C ASP A 490 -24.41 -6.11 22.39
N ALA A 491 -24.57 -6.11 21.08
CA ALA A 491 -25.87 -6.06 20.41
C ALA A 491 -26.75 -7.32 20.62
N ALA A 492 -26.14 -8.43 21.09
CA ALA A 492 -26.84 -9.68 21.40
C ALA A 492 -26.59 -10.14 22.83
N SER A 493 -26.05 -9.26 23.69
CA SER A 493 -25.67 -9.58 25.06
C SER A 493 -26.86 -9.63 26.02
N TYR A 494 -26.67 -10.35 27.12
CA TYR A 494 -27.61 -10.32 28.24
C TYR A 494 -27.54 -8.99 28.98
N PRO A 495 -28.69 -8.47 29.50
CA PRO A 495 -28.67 -7.29 30.35
C PRO A 495 -27.84 -7.50 31.63
N SER A 496 -27.97 -8.68 32.25
CA SER A 496 -27.24 -9.14 33.42
C SER A 496 -27.15 -10.67 33.40
N ILE A 497 -26.11 -11.21 34.04
CA ILE A 497 -25.96 -12.63 34.35
C ILE A 497 -25.83 -12.74 35.86
N GLU A 498 -26.57 -13.66 36.47
CA GLU A 498 -26.61 -13.81 37.94
C GLU A 498 -25.20 -14.18 38.46
N GLY A 499 -24.73 -13.47 39.48
CA GLY A 499 -23.41 -13.66 40.07
C GLY A 499 -22.26 -13.02 39.32
N TYR A 500 -22.51 -12.26 38.24
CA TYR A 500 -21.48 -11.59 37.43
C TYR A 500 -21.70 -10.07 37.35
N ASP A 501 -20.58 -9.35 37.31
CA ASP A 501 -20.55 -7.92 37.02
C ASP A 501 -20.27 -7.73 35.52
N LYS A 502 -21.04 -6.87 34.88
CA LYS A 502 -20.96 -6.55 33.46
C LYS A 502 -20.16 -5.29 33.19
N LYS A 503 -19.20 -5.33 32.27
CA LYS A 503 -18.50 -4.16 31.74
C LYS A 503 -18.40 -4.23 30.24
N THR A 504 -18.72 -3.13 29.56
CA THR A 504 -18.62 -3.01 28.09
C THR A 504 -17.27 -2.45 27.71
N PHE A 505 -16.62 -3.07 26.72
CA PHE A 505 -15.36 -2.66 26.15
C PHE A 505 -15.47 -2.50 24.63
N LYS A 506 -14.69 -1.60 24.07
CA LYS A 506 -14.58 -1.45 22.64
C LYS A 506 -13.68 -2.56 22.07
N LEU A 507 -14.20 -3.35 21.14
CA LEU A 507 -13.43 -4.40 20.43
C LEU A 507 -12.66 -3.80 19.25
N GLY A 508 -13.36 -3.05 18.41
CA GLY A 508 -12.80 -2.41 17.24
C GLY A 508 -13.47 -1.08 16.94
N TYR A 509 -12.79 -0.24 16.18
CA TYR A 509 -13.29 1.10 15.83
C TYR A 509 -12.82 1.55 14.46
N TRP A 510 -13.52 2.54 13.91
CA TRP A 510 -13.19 3.18 12.63
C TRP A 510 -13.69 4.61 12.59
N PHE A 511 -13.14 5.42 11.69
CA PHE A 511 -13.68 6.73 11.39
C PHE A 511 -15.00 6.58 10.62
N SER A 512 -16.10 7.09 11.18
CA SER A 512 -17.41 7.01 10.53
C SER A 512 -17.55 8.11 9.48
N TYR A 513 -17.22 7.81 8.21
CA TYR A 513 -17.30 8.79 7.13
C TYR A 513 -18.71 9.40 6.98
N TYR A 514 -19.73 8.57 6.98
CA TYR A 514 -21.10 9.03 6.76
C TYR A 514 -21.64 9.92 7.90
N ASP A 515 -21.23 9.66 9.14
CA ASP A 515 -21.59 10.49 10.28
C ASP A 515 -20.85 11.82 10.32
N ASN A 516 -19.77 11.94 9.55
CA ASN A 516 -18.90 13.12 9.48
C ASN A 516 -18.97 13.87 8.14
N GLU A 517 -19.72 13.38 7.13
CA GLU A 517 -19.70 13.95 5.77
C GLU A 517 -20.07 15.44 5.75
N ASN A 518 -21.02 15.87 6.58
CA ASN A 518 -21.44 17.27 6.69
C ASN A 518 -20.54 18.12 7.60
N ARG A 519 -19.54 17.51 8.25
CA ARG A 519 -18.60 18.14 9.19
C ARG A 519 -17.14 18.04 8.76
N LEU A 520 -16.84 17.62 7.53
CA LEU A 520 -15.47 17.38 7.06
C LEU A 520 -14.58 18.60 7.18
N ILE A 521 -15.11 19.81 6.99
CA ILE A 521 -14.32 21.06 7.12
C ILE A 521 -13.96 21.30 8.59
N ASP A 522 -14.92 21.15 9.49
CA ASP A 522 -14.70 21.28 10.94
C ASP A 522 -13.73 20.20 11.44
N TYR A 523 -13.96 18.96 11.02
CA TYR A 523 -13.06 17.84 11.30
C TYR A 523 -11.62 18.14 10.82
N TYR A 524 -11.45 18.72 9.63
CA TYR A 524 -10.14 19.03 9.10
C TYR A 524 -9.32 19.92 10.04
N PHE A 525 -9.95 20.93 10.63
CA PHE A 525 -9.27 21.89 11.52
C PHE A 525 -9.17 21.44 12.97
N HIS A 526 -10.17 20.76 13.49
CA HIS A 526 -10.29 20.45 14.93
C HIS A 526 -10.10 18.97 15.25
N ARG A 527 -10.11 18.08 14.25
CA ARG A 527 -10.08 16.60 14.44
C ARG A 527 -11.20 16.07 15.32
N ASP A 528 -12.30 16.81 15.45
CA ASP A 528 -13.50 16.41 16.18
C ASP A 528 -14.47 15.69 15.23
N GLY A 529 -14.50 14.36 15.29
CA GLY A 529 -15.33 13.51 14.44
C GLY A 529 -15.95 12.35 15.21
N ARG A 530 -16.99 11.75 14.64
CA ARG A 530 -17.66 10.58 15.18
C ARG A 530 -16.93 9.31 14.75
N MET A 531 -16.66 8.44 15.72
CA MET A 531 -16.16 7.09 15.49
C MET A 531 -17.31 6.08 15.51
N GLY A 532 -17.27 5.13 14.56
CA GLY A 532 -18.01 3.88 14.70
C GLY A 532 -17.22 2.90 15.56
N SER A 533 -17.91 2.02 16.26
CA SER A 533 -17.28 0.96 17.05
C SER A 533 -18.10 -0.32 17.08
N ILE A 534 -17.39 -1.42 17.30
CA ILE A 534 -17.96 -2.71 17.72
C ILE A 534 -17.56 -2.88 19.16
N ASN A 535 -18.53 -3.19 20.02
CA ASN A 535 -18.29 -3.38 21.44
C ASN A 535 -18.56 -4.85 21.83
N ILE A 536 -17.96 -5.25 22.95
CA ILE A 536 -18.19 -6.52 23.62
C ILE A 536 -18.53 -6.27 25.07
N ASP A 537 -19.44 -7.08 25.61
CA ASP A 537 -19.75 -7.13 27.02
C ASP A 537 -18.92 -8.25 27.66
N VAL A 538 -18.23 -7.90 28.71
CA VAL A 538 -17.38 -8.81 29.48
C VAL A 538 -17.97 -8.94 30.87
N PHE A 539 -18.26 -10.17 31.26
CA PHE A 539 -18.81 -10.49 32.56
C PHE A 539 -17.72 -11.17 33.39
N THR A 540 -17.54 -10.71 34.61
CA THR A 540 -16.60 -11.26 35.61
C THR A 540 -17.35 -11.60 36.90
N PRO A 541 -17.00 -12.68 37.64
CA PRO A 541 -17.65 -13.05 38.88
C PRO A 541 -17.68 -11.87 39.88
N GLN A 542 -18.78 -11.66 40.53
CA GLN A 542 -18.90 -10.69 41.63
C GLN A 542 -17.94 -11.07 42.73
N ILE A 543 -17.10 -10.12 43.16
CA ILE A 543 -16.25 -10.32 44.33
C ILE A 543 -17.17 -10.34 45.54
N ALA A 544 -17.28 -11.49 46.20
CA ALA A 544 -18.01 -11.58 47.47
C ALA A 544 -17.44 -10.54 48.45
N SER A 545 -18.22 -9.51 48.73
CA SER A 545 -17.87 -8.41 49.63
C SER A 545 -17.72 -8.88 51.08
#